data_00e113063165fe9dce974f7a8ddbbb3c
#
_entry.id   00e113063165fe9dce974f7a8ddbbb3c
#
_cell.length_a   1.000
_cell.length_b   1.000
_cell.length_c   1.000
_cell.angle_alpha   90.00
_cell.angle_beta   90.00
_cell.angle_gamma   90.00
#
_symmetry.space_group_name_H-M   'P 1'
#
loop_
_entity.id
_entity.type
_entity.pdbx_description
1 polymer ?
#
loop_
_entity_poly.entity_id
_entity_poly.type
_entity_poly.pdbx_seq_one_letter_code
_entity_poly.pdbx_strand_id
1 'polypeptide(L)'
;MQQSEGNKMSTLVLELRQGDLMVVNGAPIRFRNRTRIELAAKARFLFGKQIMAPDAANTPARRIYFALQTAYIGADEERGPGLAAARDLIRDFMEATTSPTVREMLDRAREAAEGDDCYSALRIARRVMRHEEEVLGIPPLPSPRRDPLPNPAPG
;
A
#
# COMPACT_ATOMS: atom_id res chain seq x y z
N MET A 1 4.04 -8.50 -32.46
CA MET A 1 3.88 -8.13 -32.00
C MET A 1 3.61 -8.13 -31.19
N GLN A 2 3.67 -8.03 -31.12
CA GLN A 2 3.53 -7.76 -30.39
C GLN A 2 3.18 -7.60 -29.57
N GLN A 3 3.06 -7.72 -29.72
CA GLN A 3 2.73 -7.34 -29.03
C GLN A 3 2.33 -7.35 -28.16
N SER A 4 2.21 -7.63 -28.41
CA SER A 4 1.78 -7.42 -27.67
C SER A 4 1.70 -7.25 -26.74
N GLU A 5 2.13 -7.31 -26.91
CA GLU A 5 2.11 -6.88 -26.21
C GLU A 5 1.64 -6.49 -25.54
N GLY A 6 1.64 -6.43 -25.63
CA GLY A 6 1.16 -5.78 -24.96
C GLY A 6 0.49 -5.83 -24.39
N ASN A 7 0.46 -5.97 -24.70
CA ASN A 7 -0.26 -5.77 -24.23
C ASN A 7 -0.55 -5.86 -23.41
N LYS A 8 0.10 -5.82 -23.44
CA LYS A 8 -0.07 -5.91 -22.77
C LYS A 8 -0.73 -5.41 -21.97
N MET A 9 -1.01 -4.97 -22.50
CA MET A 9 -1.89 -4.46 -21.82
C MET A 9 -2.55 -5.32 -21.07
N SER A 10 -2.14 -5.57 -20.10
CA SER A 10 -2.72 -6.47 -19.28
C SER A 10 -3.89 -5.85 -18.60
N THR A 11 -5.02 -6.28 -18.93
CA THR A 11 -6.18 -5.98 -18.16
C THR A 11 -6.10 -6.80 -16.87
N LEU A 12 -6.30 -6.15 -15.76
CA LEU A 12 -6.38 -6.81 -14.47
C LEU A 12 -7.83 -6.94 -14.08
N VAL A 13 -8.27 -8.16 -13.82
CA VAL A 13 -9.63 -8.43 -13.39
C VAL A 13 -9.62 -8.66 -11.88
N LEU A 14 -10.43 -7.90 -11.17
CA LEU A 14 -10.55 -8.01 -9.71
C LEU A 14 -11.96 -8.39 -9.34
N GLU A 15 -12.09 -9.33 -8.40
CA GLU A 15 -13.39 -9.66 -7.82
C GLU A 15 -13.46 -8.98 -6.46
N LEU A 16 -14.48 -8.15 -6.30
CA LEU A 16 -14.67 -7.37 -5.09
C LEU A 16 -15.99 -7.77 -4.45
N ARG A 17 -15.99 -7.81 -3.14
CA ARG A 17 -17.19 -8.18 -2.38
C ARG A 17 -17.85 -6.92 -1.86
N GLN A 18 -19.10 -7.09 -1.45
CA GLN A 18 -19.81 -6.00 -0.79
C GLN A 18 -19.00 -5.52 0.41
N GLY A 19 -18.79 -4.22 0.51
CA GLY A 19 -18.06 -3.60 1.60
C GLY A 19 -16.55 -3.49 1.38
N ASP A 20 -16.02 -4.09 0.32
CA ASP A 20 -14.58 -3.96 0.03
C ASP A 20 -14.23 -2.52 -0.32
N LEU A 21 -13.03 -2.12 0.08
CA LEU A 21 -12.50 -0.78 -0.15
C LEU A 21 -11.37 -0.85 -1.17
N MET A 22 -11.37 0.12 -2.08
CA MET A 22 -10.29 0.31 -3.04
C MET A 22 -9.93 1.78 -3.05
N VAL A 23 -8.65 2.11 -3.17
CA VAL A 23 -8.22 3.50 -3.29
C VAL A 23 -7.50 3.66 -4.61
N VAL A 24 -7.95 4.60 -5.41
CA VAL A 24 -7.38 4.93 -6.71
C VAL A 24 -7.10 6.41 -6.75
N ASN A 25 -5.81 6.78 -6.88
CA ASN A 25 -5.40 8.19 -6.97
C ASN A 25 -5.98 9.05 -5.84
N GLY A 26 -5.95 8.52 -4.62
CA GLY A 26 -6.45 9.23 -3.45
C GLY A 26 -7.95 9.14 -3.23
N ALA A 27 -8.70 8.54 -4.17
CA ALA A 27 -10.15 8.43 -4.04
C ALA A 27 -10.55 7.08 -3.46
N PRO A 28 -11.14 7.04 -2.27
CA PRO A 28 -11.62 5.78 -1.73
C PRO A 28 -12.92 5.37 -2.41
N ILE A 29 -13.01 4.10 -2.77
CA ILE A 29 -14.17 3.54 -3.46
C ILE A 29 -14.66 2.35 -2.65
N ARG A 30 -15.89 2.41 -2.18
CA ARG A 30 -16.51 1.33 -1.43
C ARG A 30 -17.48 0.59 -2.33
N PHE A 31 -17.35 -0.72 -2.39
CA PHE A 31 -18.21 -1.52 -3.26
C PHE A 31 -19.46 -1.92 -2.51
N ARG A 32 -20.60 -1.56 -3.07
CA ARG A 32 -21.89 -1.80 -2.44
C ARG A 32 -22.44 -3.19 -2.74
N ASN A 33 -21.95 -3.78 -3.82
CA ASN A 33 -22.38 -5.10 -4.26
C ASN A 33 -21.17 -5.90 -4.68
N ARG A 34 -21.30 -7.22 -4.66
CA ARG A 34 -20.28 -8.07 -5.24
C ARG A 34 -20.11 -7.69 -6.71
N THR A 35 -18.88 -7.40 -7.09
CA THR A 35 -18.62 -6.82 -8.41
C THR A 35 -17.32 -7.39 -8.96
N ARG A 36 -17.31 -7.59 -10.25
CA ARG A 36 -16.08 -7.90 -10.97
C ARG A 36 -15.74 -6.68 -11.81
N ILE A 37 -14.52 -6.17 -11.64
CA ILE A 37 -14.07 -5.02 -12.41
C ILE A 37 -12.85 -5.39 -13.22
N GLU A 38 -12.69 -4.67 -14.32
CA GLU A 38 -11.55 -4.84 -15.20
C GLU A 38 -10.86 -3.50 -15.32
N LEU A 39 -9.56 -3.47 -14.99
CA LEU A 39 -8.76 -2.28 -15.16
C LEU A 39 -8.08 -2.36 -16.51
N ALA A 40 -8.50 -1.52 -17.43
CA ALA A 40 -8.06 -1.57 -18.83
C ALA A 40 -6.81 -0.73 -19.07
N ALA A 41 -6.32 -0.02 -18.06
CA ALA A 41 -5.14 0.82 -18.18
C ALA A 41 -4.35 0.75 -16.89
N LYS A 42 -3.07 1.11 -16.97
CA LYS A 42 -2.25 1.19 -15.77
C LYS A 42 -2.78 2.30 -14.86
N ALA A 43 -2.97 1.97 -13.61
CA ALA A 43 -3.40 2.92 -12.62
C ALA A 43 -2.74 2.57 -11.29
N ARG A 44 -2.48 3.58 -10.48
CA ARG A 44 -2.01 3.35 -9.11
C ARG A 44 -3.24 3.09 -8.25
N PHE A 45 -3.27 1.91 -7.65
CA PHE A 45 -4.38 1.56 -6.79
C PHE A 45 -3.94 0.56 -5.73
N LEU A 46 -4.65 0.52 -4.63
CA LEU A 46 -4.54 -0.51 -3.61
C LEU A 46 -5.96 -0.92 -3.22
N PHE A 47 -6.09 -2.14 -2.73
CA PHE A 47 -7.38 -2.59 -2.25
C PHE A 47 -7.20 -3.60 -1.11
N GLY A 48 -8.24 -3.72 -0.29
CA GLY A 48 -8.29 -4.70 0.77
C GLY A 48 -7.14 -4.59 1.75
N LYS A 49 -6.45 -5.70 1.98
CA LYS A 49 -5.38 -5.78 2.98
C LYS A 49 -4.18 -4.88 2.69
N GLN A 50 -4.07 -4.39 1.47
CA GLN A 50 -2.96 -3.51 1.11
C GLN A 50 -3.12 -2.12 1.72
N ILE A 51 -4.34 -1.75 2.10
CA ILE A 51 -4.62 -0.41 2.61
C ILE A 51 -4.46 -0.40 4.12
N MET A 52 -3.60 0.50 4.62
CA MET A 52 -3.40 0.69 6.06
C MET A 52 -4.11 1.95 6.51
N ALA A 53 -4.87 1.84 7.59
CA ALA A 53 -5.51 3.00 8.20
C ALA A 53 -4.45 3.85 8.92
N PRO A 54 -4.64 5.17 9.00
CA PRO A 54 -3.63 6.04 9.63
C PRO A 54 -3.31 5.66 11.07
N ASP A 55 -4.30 5.24 11.85
CA ASP A 55 -4.09 4.88 13.25
C ASP A 55 -3.38 3.54 13.42
N ALA A 56 -3.25 2.76 12.35
CA ALA A 56 -2.51 1.50 12.38
C ALA A 56 -1.01 1.72 12.19
N ALA A 57 -0.59 2.92 11.80
CA ALA A 57 0.83 3.24 11.58
C ALA A 57 1.50 3.57 12.91
N ASN A 58 1.63 2.56 13.76
CA ASN A 58 2.06 2.74 15.15
C ASN A 58 3.38 2.04 15.49
N THR A 59 4.13 1.60 14.50
CA THR A 59 5.48 1.08 14.67
C THR A 59 6.37 1.67 13.58
N PRO A 60 7.70 1.62 13.75
CA PRO A 60 8.59 2.16 12.70
C PRO A 60 8.32 1.57 11.31
N ALA A 61 8.18 0.24 11.20
CA ALA A 61 7.93 -0.37 9.89
C ALA A 61 6.55 0.01 9.35
N ARG A 62 5.53 0.06 10.20
CA ARG A 62 4.19 0.43 9.79
C ARG A 62 4.11 1.88 9.33
N ARG A 63 4.88 2.76 9.98
CA ARG A 63 4.93 4.16 9.55
C ARG A 63 5.56 4.30 8.17
N ILE A 64 6.60 3.51 7.89
CA ILE A 64 7.21 3.49 6.57
C ILE A 64 6.20 3.04 5.52
N TYR A 65 5.48 1.96 5.82
CA TYR A 65 4.46 1.46 4.90
C TYR A 65 3.41 2.53 4.62
N PHE A 66 2.92 3.19 5.66
CA PHE A 66 1.89 4.20 5.49
C PHE A 66 2.39 5.39 4.65
N ALA A 67 3.62 5.83 4.88
CA ALA A 67 4.20 6.93 4.10
C ALA A 67 4.35 6.54 2.63
N LEU A 68 4.79 5.31 2.36
CA LEU A 68 4.90 4.81 0.99
C LEU A 68 3.52 4.66 0.35
N GLN A 69 2.52 4.26 1.13
CA GLN A 69 1.14 4.19 0.67
C GLN A 69 0.67 5.56 0.19
N THR A 70 0.93 6.60 0.98
CA THR A 70 0.58 7.97 0.61
C THR A 70 1.31 8.40 -0.66
N ALA A 71 2.60 8.05 -0.77
CA ALA A 71 3.38 8.38 -1.97
C ALA A 71 2.83 7.68 -3.22
N TYR A 72 2.23 6.52 -3.03
CA TYR A 72 1.76 5.71 -4.17
C TYR A 72 0.34 6.04 -4.58
N ILE A 73 -0.59 6.07 -3.62
CA ILE A 73 -2.02 6.22 -3.93
C ILE A 73 -2.64 7.47 -3.35
N GLY A 74 -1.87 8.34 -2.72
CA GLY A 74 -2.41 9.57 -2.17
C GLY A 74 -2.83 10.54 -3.27
N ALA A 75 -3.48 11.62 -2.87
CA ALA A 75 -3.80 12.71 -3.78
C ALA A 75 -2.50 13.33 -4.28
N ASP A 76 -2.55 13.98 -5.44
CA ASP A 76 -1.33 14.51 -6.06
C ASP A 76 -0.51 15.38 -5.11
N GLU A 77 -1.18 16.24 -4.34
CA GLU A 77 -0.50 17.14 -3.41
C GLU A 77 0.08 16.41 -2.20
N GLU A 78 -0.34 15.18 -1.94
CA GLU A 78 0.15 14.40 -0.80
C GLU A 78 1.33 13.51 -1.15
N ARG A 79 1.48 13.19 -2.42
CA ARG A 79 2.45 12.17 -2.83
C ARG A 79 3.88 12.57 -2.59
N GLY A 80 4.25 13.81 -2.93
CA GLY A 80 5.60 14.31 -2.67
C GLY A 80 5.96 14.32 -1.19
N PRO A 81 5.14 14.93 -0.34
CA PRO A 81 5.38 14.87 1.10
C PRO A 81 5.42 13.45 1.65
N GLY A 82 4.58 12.54 1.12
CA GLY A 82 4.61 11.13 1.53
C GLY A 82 5.94 10.48 1.21
N LEU A 83 6.48 10.74 0.04
CA LEU A 83 7.78 10.19 -0.34
C LEU A 83 8.89 10.73 0.54
N ALA A 84 8.86 12.03 0.83
CA ALA A 84 9.86 12.65 1.70
C ALA A 84 9.78 12.05 3.11
N ALA A 85 8.58 11.85 3.63
CA ALA A 85 8.40 11.23 4.94
C ALA A 85 8.92 9.79 4.93
N ALA A 86 8.67 9.04 3.87
CA ALA A 86 9.16 7.68 3.76
C ALA A 86 10.68 7.64 3.79
N ARG A 87 11.34 8.54 3.07
CA ARG A 87 12.80 8.61 3.07
C ARG A 87 13.35 8.85 4.47
N ASP A 88 12.78 9.79 5.19
CA ASP A 88 13.24 10.12 6.53
C ASP A 88 13.03 8.94 7.49
N LEU A 89 11.87 8.30 7.43
CA LEU A 89 11.57 7.17 8.29
C LEU A 89 12.47 5.97 7.98
N ILE A 90 12.74 5.72 6.71
CA ILE A 90 13.64 4.63 6.31
C ILE A 90 15.04 4.91 6.83
N ARG A 91 15.53 6.13 6.65
CA ARG A 91 16.86 6.50 7.14
C ARG A 91 16.96 6.30 8.65
N ASP A 92 15.97 6.78 9.38
CA ASP A 92 15.99 6.67 10.83
C ASP A 92 15.99 5.21 11.28
N PHE A 93 15.20 4.36 10.62
CA PHE A 93 15.15 2.94 10.95
C PHE A 93 16.48 2.25 10.61
N MET A 94 17.07 2.60 9.46
CA MET A 94 18.36 2.03 9.08
C MET A 94 19.45 2.37 10.09
N GLU A 95 19.42 3.58 10.63
CA GLU A 95 20.38 4.01 11.64
C GLU A 95 20.15 3.30 12.97
N ALA A 96 18.91 2.99 13.30
CA ALA A 96 18.56 2.40 14.58
C ALA A 96 18.68 0.87 14.62
N THR A 97 18.51 0.21 13.47
CA THR A 97 18.48 -1.26 13.45
C THR A 97 19.88 -1.84 13.55
N THR A 98 19.99 -2.96 14.27
CA THR A 98 21.23 -3.74 14.32
C THR A 98 21.19 -4.94 13.37
N SER A 99 20.07 -5.16 12.67
CA SER A 99 19.90 -6.30 11.79
C SER A 99 20.41 -5.97 10.38
N PRO A 100 21.42 -6.68 9.89
CA PRO A 100 21.87 -6.47 8.49
C PRO A 100 20.78 -6.79 7.48
N THR A 101 19.96 -7.79 7.77
CA THR A 101 18.87 -8.18 6.86
C THR A 101 17.84 -7.07 6.73
N VAL A 102 17.45 -6.48 7.86
CA VAL A 102 16.50 -5.37 7.84
C VAL A 102 17.09 -4.17 7.13
N ARG A 103 18.36 -3.88 7.40
CA ARG A 103 19.02 -2.73 6.75
C ARG A 103 19.05 -2.91 5.24
N GLU A 104 19.31 -4.12 4.76
CA GLU A 104 19.31 -4.39 3.33
C GLU A 104 17.92 -4.22 2.72
N MET A 105 16.89 -4.72 3.40
CA MET A 105 15.51 -4.53 2.94
C MET A 105 15.14 -3.06 2.86
N LEU A 106 15.50 -2.30 3.89
CA LEU A 106 15.20 -0.87 3.93
C LEU A 106 15.92 -0.11 2.81
N ASP A 107 17.17 -0.49 2.53
CA ASP A 107 17.91 0.13 1.44
C ASP A 107 17.26 -0.14 0.09
N ARG A 108 16.79 -1.36 -0.11
CA ARG A 108 16.07 -1.70 -1.35
C ARG A 108 14.76 -0.93 -1.45
N ALA A 109 14.03 -0.79 -0.34
CA ALA A 109 12.79 -0.02 -0.35
C ALA A 109 13.06 1.43 -0.72
N ARG A 110 14.13 2.00 -0.17
CA ARG A 110 14.52 3.37 -0.49
C ARG A 110 14.84 3.51 -1.98
N GLU A 111 15.63 2.60 -2.51
CA GLU A 111 15.99 2.64 -3.92
C GLU A 111 14.77 2.54 -4.83
N ALA A 112 13.85 1.65 -4.49
CA ALA A 112 12.63 1.49 -5.28
C ALA A 112 11.79 2.76 -5.26
N ALA A 113 11.63 3.35 -4.08
CA ALA A 113 10.84 4.57 -3.93
C ALA A 113 11.45 5.73 -4.71
N GLU A 114 12.77 5.88 -4.63
CA GLU A 114 13.48 6.94 -5.35
C GLU A 114 13.46 6.72 -6.85
N GLY A 115 13.34 5.48 -7.28
CA GLY A 115 13.21 5.13 -8.68
C GLY A 115 11.78 5.19 -9.21
N ASP A 116 10.89 5.82 -8.47
CA ASP A 116 9.48 5.96 -8.83
C ASP A 116 8.75 4.62 -8.91
N ASP A 117 9.17 3.67 -8.06
CA ASP A 117 8.53 2.37 -7.96
C ASP A 117 8.05 2.16 -6.53
N CYS A 118 7.11 3.00 -6.11
CA CYS A 118 6.59 2.93 -4.75
C CYS A 118 5.82 1.64 -4.47
N TYR A 119 5.29 0.99 -5.51
CA TYR A 119 4.61 -0.27 -5.30
C TYR A 119 5.58 -1.36 -4.84
N SER A 120 6.75 -1.46 -5.49
CA SER A 120 7.77 -2.40 -5.03
C SER A 120 8.28 -2.04 -3.64
N ALA A 121 8.42 -0.75 -3.36
CA ALA A 121 8.81 -0.28 -2.04
C ALA A 121 7.80 -0.72 -0.98
N LEU A 122 6.50 -0.63 -1.27
CA LEU A 122 5.44 -1.10 -0.37
C LEU A 122 5.56 -2.59 -0.08
N ARG A 123 5.84 -3.38 -1.11
CA ARG A 123 6.00 -4.82 -0.93
C ARG A 123 7.17 -5.15 -0.02
N ILE A 124 8.28 -4.43 -0.19
CA ILE A 124 9.44 -4.61 0.66
C ILE A 124 9.13 -4.18 2.09
N ALA A 125 8.47 -3.03 2.25
CA ALA A 125 8.08 -2.54 3.56
C ALA A 125 7.19 -3.53 4.30
N ARG A 126 6.34 -4.25 3.58
CA ARG A 126 5.51 -5.29 4.19
C ARG A 126 6.35 -6.42 4.76
N ARG A 127 7.44 -6.77 4.09
CA ARG A 127 8.37 -7.77 4.62
C ARG A 127 9.06 -7.27 5.88
N VAL A 128 9.43 -6.00 5.91
CA VAL A 128 10.01 -5.40 7.12
C VAL A 128 8.99 -5.44 8.26
N MET A 129 7.72 -5.16 7.96
CA MET A 129 6.67 -5.24 8.96
C MET A 129 6.54 -6.65 9.55
N ARG A 130 6.59 -7.67 8.71
CA ARG A 130 6.51 -9.05 9.20
C ARG A 130 7.69 -9.40 10.10
N HIS A 131 8.88 -8.97 9.71
CA HIS A 131 10.06 -9.19 10.53
C HIS A 131 9.93 -8.46 11.87
N GLU A 132 9.45 -7.23 11.85
CA GLU A 132 9.23 -6.45 13.05
C GLU A 132 8.24 -7.15 13.99
N GLU A 133 7.14 -7.65 13.42
CA GLU A 133 6.13 -8.35 14.20
C GLU A 133 6.71 -9.58 14.92
N GLU A 134 7.56 -10.34 14.21
CA GLU A 134 8.20 -11.50 14.80
C GLU A 134 9.17 -11.11 15.91
N VAL A 135 9.97 -10.09 15.68
CA VAL A 135 10.97 -9.66 16.66
C VAL A 135 10.31 -9.07 17.91
N LEU A 136 9.25 -8.28 17.71
CA LEU A 136 8.56 -7.62 18.82
C LEU A 136 7.51 -8.52 19.47
N GLY A 137 7.17 -9.64 18.84
CA GLY A 137 6.13 -10.53 19.37
C GLY A 137 4.75 -9.91 19.32
N ILE A 138 4.49 -9.03 18.35
CA ILE A 138 3.19 -8.39 18.21
C ILE A 138 2.41 -9.05 17.08
N PRO A 139 1.07 -9.03 17.16
CA PRO A 139 0.27 -9.65 16.12
C PRO A 139 0.31 -8.83 14.83
N PRO A 140 0.12 -9.49 13.68
CA PRO A 140 -0.02 -8.75 12.43
C PRO A 140 -1.26 -7.88 12.45
N LEU A 141 -1.27 -6.85 11.60
CA LEU A 141 -2.43 -5.99 11.49
C LEU A 141 -3.61 -6.80 10.97
N PRO A 142 -4.79 -6.56 11.54
CA PRO A 142 -5.98 -7.22 11.02
C PRO A 142 -6.27 -6.76 9.61
N SER A 143 -6.97 -7.60 8.85
CA SER A 143 -7.44 -7.19 7.54
C SER A 143 -8.36 -5.99 7.70
N PRO A 144 -8.35 -5.06 6.76
CA PRO A 144 -9.30 -3.96 6.80
C PRO A 144 -10.70 -4.51 6.93
N ARG A 145 -11.48 -3.90 7.81
CA ARG A 145 -12.85 -4.33 8.01
C ARG A 145 -13.63 -4.13 6.73
N ARG A 146 -14.42 -5.12 6.41
CA ARG A 146 -15.49 -4.91 5.46
C ARG A 146 -16.63 -4.30 6.25
N ASP A 147 -16.56 -2.99 6.41
CA ASP A 147 -17.59 -2.31 7.16
C ASP A 147 -18.93 -2.52 6.46
N PRO A 148 -19.99 -2.78 7.23
CA PRO A 148 -21.31 -2.83 6.62
C PRO A 148 -21.58 -1.48 5.96
N LEU A 149 -22.16 -1.54 4.76
CA LEU A 149 -22.50 -0.31 4.08
C LEU A 149 -23.62 0.38 4.86
N PRO A 150 -23.59 1.72 4.94
CA PRO A 150 -24.69 2.44 5.56
C PRO A 150 -25.96 2.13 4.78
N ASN A 151 -27.07 2.06 5.49
CA ASN A 151 -28.35 1.88 4.82
C ASN A 151 -28.55 3.02 3.84
N PRO A 152 -29.06 2.73 2.64
CA PRO A 152 -29.41 3.82 1.75
C PRO A 152 -30.39 4.74 2.42
N ALA A 153 -30.24 6.02 2.18
CA ALA A 153 -31.18 6.97 2.73
C ALA A 153 -32.58 6.60 2.28
N PRO A 154 -33.56 6.66 3.18
CA PRO A 154 -34.92 6.42 2.78
C PRO A 154 -35.27 7.47 1.73
N GLY A 155 -35.43 7.01 0.55
CA GLY A 155 -35.57 7.91 -0.56
C GLY A 155 -36.89 8.15 -0.98
#